data_7464c827a2bd2ed79b11dce12d81026e
#
_entry.id   7464c827a2bd2ed79b11dce12d81026e
#
_cell.length_a   1.000
_cell.length_b   1.000
_cell.length_c   1.000
_cell.angle_alpha   90.00
_cell.angle_beta   90.00
_cell.angle_gamma   90.00
#
_symmetry.space_group_name_H-M   'P 1'
#
loop_
_entity.id
_entity.type
_entity.pdbx_description
1 polymer ?
#
loop_
_entity_poly.entity_id
_entity_poly.type
_entity_poly.pdbx_seq_one_letter_code
_entity_poly.pdbx_strand_id
1 'polypeptide(L)'
;MTQTMQRWSMDALGRENLNLIQAPVPQPGPGEVRVRVNAVALNYRDKMVIEGTMPIALSFPFTPASDMAGVVESTGEGVTRFKPGARVISTFFPEWIDGRPASDARTLPYKTTGGYFQGMLAEYVVVNENW
;
A
#
# COMPACT_ATOMS: atom_id res chain seq x y z
N MET A 1 -1.88 25.78 -1.26
CA MET A 1 -1.58 25.03 -0.02
C MET A 1 -1.58 23.54 -0.30
N THR A 2 -0.58 22.84 0.22
CA THR A 2 -0.51 21.38 0.10
C THR A 2 -1.51 20.74 1.04
N GLN A 3 -2.41 19.94 0.50
CA GLN A 3 -3.32 19.13 1.31
C GLN A 3 -2.55 18.05 2.05
N THR A 4 -2.87 17.85 3.32
CA THR A 4 -2.22 16.83 4.16
C THR A 4 -3.20 15.73 4.54
N MET A 5 -2.64 14.58 4.90
CA MET A 5 -3.35 13.41 5.38
C MET A 5 -2.66 12.84 6.61
N GLN A 6 -3.35 12.00 7.33
CA GLN A 6 -2.76 11.16 8.37
C GLN A 6 -2.38 9.79 7.77
N ARG A 7 -1.22 9.30 8.18
CA ARG A 7 -0.81 7.91 7.91
C ARG A 7 0.01 7.36 9.06
N TRP A 8 -0.05 6.07 9.24
CA TRP A 8 0.88 5.37 10.11
C TRP A 8 2.21 5.17 9.40
N SER A 9 3.29 5.48 10.08
CA SER A 9 4.63 5.41 9.52
C SER A 9 5.64 4.96 10.57
N MET A 10 6.66 4.24 10.12
CA MET A 10 7.76 3.80 10.96
C MET A 10 9.09 4.01 10.24
N ASP A 11 10.11 4.41 10.99
CA ASP A 11 11.47 4.63 10.47
C ASP A 11 12.42 3.48 10.81
N ALA A 12 11.99 2.56 11.65
CA ALA A 12 12.72 1.36 12.07
C ALA A 12 11.73 0.26 12.44
N LEU A 13 12.20 -0.97 12.49
CA LEU A 13 11.40 -2.10 12.97
C LEU A 13 11.02 -1.92 14.45
N GLY A 14 9.87 -2.45 14.83
CA GLY A 14 9.36 -2.41 16.19
C GLY A 14 8.09 -1.56 16.30
N ARG A 15 7.14 -2.06 17.08
CA ARG A 15 5.86 -1.39 17.29
C ARG A 15 6.02 -0.02 17.94
N GLU A 16 7.04 0.15 18.77
CA GLU A 16 7.40 1.42 19.41
C GLU A 16 7.78 2.52 18.40
N ASN A 17 8.18 2.14 17.19
CA ASN A 17 8.55 3.05 16.11
C ASN A 17 7.39 3.39 15.17
N LEU A 18 6.22 2.79 15.37
CA LEU A 18 5.03 3.05 14.58
C LEU A 18 4.30 4.28 15.12
N ASN A 19 4.22 5.33 14.31
CA ASN A 19 3.63 6.62 14.69
C ASN A 19 2.60 7.09 13.69
N LEU A 20 1.55 7.74 14.18
CA LEU A 20 0.61 8.44 13.33
C LEU A 20 1.19 9.81 13.00
N ILE A 21 1.42 10.07 11.72
CA ILE A 21 2.05 11.31 11.26
C ILE A 21 1.17 12.06 10.26
N GLN A 22 1.42 13.36 10.12
CA GLN A 22 0.91 14.16 9.02
C GLN A 22 1.85 14.03 7.82
N ALA A 23 1.30 13.84 6.64
CA ALA A 23 2.05 13.72 5.40
C ALA A 23 1.30 14.43 4.26
N PRO A 24 1.99 14.85 3.20
CA PRO A 24 1.29 15.36 2.01
C PRO A 24 0.39 14.27 1.41
N VAL A 25 -0.78 14.66 0.92
CA VAL A 25 -1.64 13.76 0.14
C VAL A 25 -0.91 13.42 -1.17
N PRO A 26 -0.67 12.14 -1.48
CA PRO A 26 0.05 11.77 -2.68
C PRO A 26 -0.78 12.06 -3.94
N GLN A 27 -0.08 12.39 -5.02
CA GLN A 27 -0.70 12.66 -6.31
C GLN A 27 -0.46 11.48 -7.26
N PRO A 28 -1.47 11.00 -7.99
CA PRO A 28 -1.30 9.91 -8.93
C PRO A 28 -0.49 10.36 -10.14
N GLY A 29 0.53 9.60 -10.48
CA GLY A 29 1.26 9.73 -11.74
C GLY A 29 0.56 8.99 -12.89
N PRO A 30 1.17 8.95 -14.09
CA PRO A 30 0.61 8.22 -15.22
C PRO A 30 0.32 6.74 -14.87
N GLY A 31 -0.87 6.25 -15.21
CA GLY A 31 -1.30 4.88 -14.93
C GLY A 31 -1.66 4.60 -13.47
N GLU A 32 -1.63 5.59 -12.61
CA GLU A 32 -1.93 5.44 -11.17
C GLU A 32 -3.28 6.02 -10.80
N VAL A 33 -3.85 5.48 -9.73
CA VAL A 33 -5.07 6.00 -9.11
C VAL A 33 -4.79 6.37 -7.66
N ARG A 34 -5.40 7.46 -7.20
CA ARG A 34 -5.44 7.80 -5.78
C ARG A 34 -6.74 7.27 -5.19
N VAL A 35 -6.61 6.49 -4.14
CA VAL A 35 -7.73 5.91 -3.42
C VAL A 35 -7.86 6.58 -2.06
N ARG A 36 -9.06 7.06 -1.75
CA ARG A 36 -9.45 7.44 -0.41
C ARG A 36 -9.81 6.16 0.35
N VAL A 37 -9.01 5.83 1.35
CA VAL A 37 -9.16 4.59 2.12
C VAL A 37 -10.31 4.74 3.12
N ASN A 38 -11.27 3.85 3.06
CA ASN A 38 -12.40 3.82 3.98
C ASN A 38 -12.22 2.82 5.12
N ALA A 39 -11.53 1.72 4.85
CA ALA A 39 -11.28 0.67 5.84
C ALA A 39 -10.00 -0.07 5.54
N VAL A 40 -9.32 -0.52 6.58
CA VAL A 40 -8.13 -1.38 6.49
C VAL A 40 -8.37 -2.61 7.34
N ALA A 41 -8.18 -3.79 6.76
CA ALA A 41 -8.23 -5.05 7.49
C ALA A 41 -6.81 -5.38 7.98
N LEU A 42 -6.65 -5.51 9.30
CA LEU A 42 -5.38 -5.89 9.91
C LEU A 42 -5.24 -7.41 9.94
N ASN A 43 -4.06 -7.89 9.54
CA ASN A 43 -3.70 -9.29 9.53
C ASN A 43 -2.57 -9.56 10.53
N TYR A 44 -2.47 -10.80 11.01
CA TYR A 44 -1.34 -11.20 11.86
C TYR A 44 0.02 -10.95 11.18
N ARG A 45 0.06 -11.08 9.87
CA ARG A 45 1.25 -10.77 9.06
C ARG A 45 1.71 -9.32 9.25
N ASP A 46 0.80 -8.37 9.34
CA ASP A 46 1.14 -6.96 9.54
C ASP A 46 1.94 -6.76 10.84
N LYS A 47 1.53 -7.44 11.90
CA LYS A 47 2.28 -7.49 13.17
C LYS A 47 3.68 -8.05 12.96
N MET A 48 3.80 -9.18 12.25
CA MET A 48 5.10 -9.82 11.99
C MET A 48 6.04 -8.92 11.18
N VAL A 49 5.49 -8.21 10.19
CA VAL A 49 6.27 -7.24 9.39
C VAL A 49 6.76 -6.09 10.25
N ILE A 50 5.88 -5.48 11.04
CA ILE A 50 6.21 -4.36 11.94
C ILE A 50 7.30 -4.77 12.95
N GLU A 51 7.19 -5.95 13.53
CA GLU A 51 8.13 -6.46 14.52
C GLU A 51 9.42 -7.04 13.92
N GLY A 52 9.49 -7.20 12.60
CA GLY A 52 10.67 -7.70 11.91
C GLY A 52 10.89 -9.20 12.04
N THR A 53 9.84 -9.96 12.34
CA THR A 53 9.94 -11.43 12.46
C THR A 53 9.82 -12.15 11.11
N MET A 54 9.56 -11.42 10.04
CA MET A 54 9.58 -11.93 8.68
C MET A 54 10.83 -11.45 7.93
N PRO A 55 11.45 -12.28 7.09
CA PRO A 55 12.65 -11.90 6.31
C PRO A 55 12.28 -11.04 5.11
N ILE A 56 11.73 -9.87 5.35
CA ILE A 56 11.36 -8.89 4.32
C ILE A 56 12.20 -7.64 4.50
N ALA A 57 12.87 -7.22 3.44
CA ALA A 57 13.56 -5.94 3.42
C ALA A 57 12.55 -4.81 3.20
N LEU A 58 12.33 -3.99 4.22
CA LEU A 58 11.42 -2.85 4.15
C LEU A 58 12.16 -1.60 3.67
N SER A 59 11.44 -0.74 2.94
CA SER A 59 11.91 0.61 2.62
C SER A 59 11.34 1.59 3.62
N PHE A 60 12.20 2.26 4.38
CA PHE A 60 11.80 3.26 5.36
C PHE A 60 11.82 4.68 4.76
N PRO A 61 10.93 5.58 5.17
CA PRO A 61 9.81 5.36 6.08
C PRO A 61 8.77 4.40 5.50
N PHE A 62 8.22 3.53 6.33
CA PHE A 62 7.34 2.43 5.93
C PHE A 62 5.94 2.60 6.53
N THR A 63 4.93 2.43 5.69
CA THR A 63 3.52 2.37 6.08
C THR A 63 3.05 0.91 6.01
N PRO A 64 2.56 0.33 7.11
CA PRO A 64 2.16 -1.07 7.13
C PRO A 64 0.76 -1.34 6.56
N ALA A 65 0.33 -2.58 6.66
CA ALA A 65 -0.95 -3.17 6.26
C ALA A 65 -1.08 -3.45 4.77
N SER A 66 -1.67 -4.60 4.45
CA SER A 66 -1.80 -5.06 3.07
C SER A 66 -3.18 -4.85 2.46
N ASP A 67 -4.23 -4.79 3.28
CA ASP A 67 -5.60 -4.91 2.79
C ASP A 67 -6.41 -3.66 3.12
N MET A 68 -6.91 -3.02 2.07
CA MET A 68 -7.81 -1.87 2.21
C MET A 68 -9.04 -2.00 1.31
N ALA A 69 -10.07 -1.29 1.68
CA ALA A 69 -11.21 -0.95 0.83
C ALA A 69 -11.36 0.56 0.78
N GLY A 70 -11.66 1.10 -0.37
CA GLY A 70 -11.78 2.54 -0.55
C GLY A 70 -12.47 2.93 -1.84
N VAL A 71 -12.38 4.21 -2.14
CA VAL A 71 -12.99 4.82 -3.33
C VAL A 71 -11.92 5.56 -4.12
N VAL A 72 -11.86 5.32 -5.41
CA VAL A 72 -10.99 6.09 -6.31
C VAL A 72 -11.44 7.55 -6.28
N GLU A 73 -10.53 8.44 -5.90
CA GLU A 73 -10.80 9.87 -5.80
C GLU A 73 -10.31 10.63 -7.02
N SER A 74 -9.12 10.25 -7.53
CA SER A 74 -8.55 10.86 -8.74
C SER A 74 -7.70 9.84 -9.49
N THR A 75 -7.49 10.09 -10.78
CA THR A 75 -6.74 9.23 -11.68
C THR A 75 -5.64 10.01 -12.37
N GLY A 76 -4.50 9.37 -12.59
CA GLY A 76 -3.43 9.90 -13.40
C GLY A 76 -3.69 9.75 -14.90
N GLU A 77 -2.77 10.29 -15.69
CA GLU A 77 -2.86 10.21 -17.15
C GLU A 77 -2.87 8.75 -17.63
N GLY A 78 -3.72 8.45 -18.63
CA GLY A 78 -3.79 7.13 -19.27
C GLY A 78 -4.56 6.07 -18.48
N VAL A 79 -5.10 6.38 -17.31
CA VAL A 79 -5.93 5.43 -16.55
C VAL A 79 -7.25 5.20 -17.28
N THR A 80 -7.59 3.93 -17.52
CA THR A 80 -8.80 3.51 -18.23
C THR A 80 -9.68 2.57 -17.43
N ARG A 81 -9.12 1.84 -16.43
CA ARG A 81 -9.88 0.82 -15.69
C ARG A 81 -10.85 1.38 -14.67
N PHE A 82 -10.52 2.52 -14.07
CA PHE A 82 -11.32 3.10 -13.01
C PHE A 82 -11.60 4.57 -13.28
N LYS A 83 -12.76 5.00 -12.79
CA LYS A 83 -13.15 6.42 -12.75
C LYS A 83 -13.29 6.86 -11.30
N PRO A 84 -13.15 8.17 -11.01
CA PRO A 84 -13.49 8.71 -9.69
C PRO A 84 -14.88 8.24 -9.24
N GLY A 85 -14.97 7.79 -7.99
CA GLY A 85 -16.18 7.18 -7.42
C GLY A 85 -16.23 5.67 -7.45
N ALA A 86 -15.33 4.98 -8.19
CA ALA A 86 -15.25 3.53 -8.20
C ALA A 86 -14.84 2.98 -6.83
N ARG A 87 -15.56 1.96 -6.35
CA ARG A 87 -15.20 1.24 -5.13
C ARG A 87 -14.19 0.16 -5.45
N VAL A 88 -13.13 0.10 -4.67
CA VAL A 88 -11.99 -0.80 -4.92
C VAL A 88 -11.49 -1.45 -3.64
N ILE A 89 -10.81 -2.57 -3.81
CA ILE A 89 -10.00 -3.21 -2.77
C ILE A 89 -8.58 -3.38 -3.32
N SER A 90 -7.59 -3.43 -2.43
CA SER A 90 -6.21 -3.74 -2.81
C SER A 90 -6.02 -5.22 -3.08
N THR A 91 -5.07 -5.57 -3.94
CA THR A 91 -4.61 -6.95 -4.09
C THR A 91 -3.32 -7.17 -3.32
N PHE A 92 -3.16 -8.37 -2.75
CA PHE A 92 -2.00 -8.70 -1.90
C PHE A 92 -0.71 -8.84 -2.72
N PHE A 93 -0.81 -9.45 -3.92
CA PHE A 93 0.31 -9.58 -4.88
C PHE A 93 0.06 -8.71 -6.10
N PRO A 94 0.37 -7.42 -6.04
CA PRO A 94 -0.07 -6.48 -7.08
C PRO A 94 0.54 -6.73 -8.46
N GLU A 95 1.74 -7.32 -8.53
CA GLU A 95 2.41 -7.64 -9.79
C GLU A 95 2.06 -9.02 -10.34
N TRP A 96 1.28 -9.81 -9.61
CA TRP A 96 0.82 -11.12 -10.08
C TRP A 96 -0.50 -10.97 -10.85
N ILE A 97 -0.39 -10.79 -12.14
CA ILE A 97 -1.55 -10.53 -13.01
C ILE A 97 -2.22 -11.86 -13.43
N ASP A 98 -1.42 -12.82 -13.83
CA ASP A 98 -1.90 -14.15 -14.25
C ASP A 98 -0.79 -15.20 -14.17
N GLY A 99 -1.15 -16.46 -14.41
CA GLY A 99 -0.20 -17.57 -14.53
C GLY A 99 0.61 -17.81 -13.27
N ARG A 100 1.91 -18.04 -13.44
CA ARG A 100 2.84 -18.26 -12.33
C ARG A 100 3.25 -16.91 -11.73
N PRO A 101 3.44 -16.84 -10.39
CA PRO A 101 4.01 -15.65 -9.77
C PRO A 101 5.36 -15.30 -10.38
N ALA A 102 5.67 -14.01 -10.44
CA ALA A 102 6.93 -13.50 -10.99
C ALA A 102 8.18 -13.91 -10.20
N SER A 103 8.02 -14.40 -8.97
CA SER A 103 9.09 -14.95 -8.14
C SER A 103 9.01 -16.46 -8.12
N ASP A 104 10.15 -17.16 -8.18
CA ASP A 104 10.16 -18.58 -7.93
C ASP A 104 9.96 -18.86 -6.42
N ALA A 105 9.49 -20.09 -6.10
CA ALA A 105 9.24 -20.48 -4.71
C ALA A 105 10.52 -20.51 -3.83
N ARG A 106 11.68 -20.27 -4.41
CA ARG A 106 12.97 -20.27 -3.73
C ARG A 106 13.44 -18.85 -3.39
N THR A 107 12.88 -17.82 -4.02
CA THR A 107 13.19 -16.43 -3.76
C THR A 107 12.06 -15.77 -2.97
N LEU A 108 12.09 -15.91 -1.67
CA LEU A 108 11.36 -15.04 -0.77
C LEU A 108 12.15 -13.72 -0.60
N PRO A 109 11.49 -12.59 -0.46
CA PRO A 109 10.04 -12.44 -0.26
C PRO A 109 9.29 -12.13 -1.56
N TYR A 110 8.06 -12.60 -1.64
CA TYR A 110 7.11 -12.12 -2.63
C TYR A 110 6.90 -10.61 -2.49
N LYS A 111 6.80 -9.91 -3.61
CA LYS A 111 6.52 -8.48 -3.64
C LYS A 111 5.06 -8.23 -3.29
N THR A 112 4.79 -8.00 -2.02
CA THR A 112 3.45 -7.79 -1.49
C THR A 112 3.25 -6.36 -1.02
N THR A 113 2.00 -5.90 -1.04
CA THR A 113 1.61 -4.67 -0.34
C THR A 113 1.82 -4.82 1.17
N GLY A 114 2.18 -3.75 1.85
CA GLY A 114 2.46 -3.81 3.29
C GLY A 114 3.69 -4.67 3.65
N GLY A 115 4.65 -4.74 2.75
CA GLY A 115 5.91 -5.45 2.90
C GLY A 115 6.95 -4.88 1.96
N TYR A 116 7.20 -5.52 0.83
CA TYR A 116 8.09 -4.98 -0.21
C TYR A 116 7.60 -3.62 -0.72
N PHE A 117 6.29 -3.50 -0.99
CA PHE A 117 5.65 -2.23 -1.29
C PHE A 117 5.09 -1.59 -0.03
N GLN A 118 4.93 -0.28 -0.06
CA GLN A 118 4.26 0.47 0.99
C GLN A 118 2.85 -0.08 1.24
N GLY A 119 2.40 0.02 2.48
CA GLY A 119 1.10 -0.49 2.88
C GLY A 119 -0.03 0.54 2.79
N MET A 120 -1.17 0.13 3.30
CA MET A 120 -2.47 0.77 3.09
C MET A 120 -2.98 1.55 4.32
N LEU A 121 -2.19 1.62 5.42
CA LEU A 121 -2.64 2.25 6.66
C LEU A 121 -2.46 3.78 6.62
N ALA A 122 -3.23 4.40 5.74
CA ALA A 122 -3.22 5.83 5.45
C ALA A 122 -4.59 6.28 4.98
N GLU A 123 -4.89 7.58 5.08
CA GLU A 123 -6.16 8.12 4.56
C GLU A 123 -6.24 8.06 3.03
N TYR A 124 -5.11 8.22 2.36
CA TYR A 124 -4.99 8.11 0.90
C TYR A 124 -3.80 7.26 0.52
N VAL A 125 -3.96 6.47 -0.52
CA VAL A 125 -2.87 5.72 -1.15
C VAL A 125 -2.89 5.96 -2.66
N VAL A 126 -1.73 5.88 -3.28
CA VAL A 126 -1.58 5.91 -4.74
C VAL A 126 -1.02 4.56 -5.17
N VAL A 127 -1.71 3.94 -6.11
CA VAL A 127 -1.33 2.62 -6.63
C VAL A 127 -1.53 2.60 -8.15
N ASN A 128 -0.81 1.69 -8.82
CA ASN A 128 -1.08 1.44 -10.24
C ASN A 128 -2.50 0.91 -10.43
N GLU A 129 -3.15 1.28 -11.51
CA GLU A 129 -4.53 0.86 -11.80
C GLU A 129 -4.71 -0.67 -11.91
N ASN A 130 -3.62 -1.42 -12.08
CA ASN A 130 -3.64 -2.88 -12.19
C ASN A 130 -3.39 -3.61 -10.85
N TRP A 131 -3.25 -2.88 -9.77
CA TRP A 131 -2.90 -3.42 -8.44
C TRP A 131 -4.10 -3.80 -7.58
#